data_1dc5b2ad99b0278c10e556ce1a67b5ce
#
_entry.id   1dc5b2ad99b0278c10e556ce1a67b5ce
#
_cell.length_a   1.000
_cell.length_b   1.000
_cell.length_c   1.000
_cell.angle_alpha   90.00
_cell.angle_beta   90.00
_cell.angle_gamma   90.00
#
_symmetry.space_group_name_H-M   'P 1'
#
loop_
_entity.id
_entity.type
_entity.pdbx_description
1 polymer ?
#
loop_
_entity_poly.entity_id
_entity_poly.type
_entity_poly.pdbx_seq_one_letter_code
_entity_poly.pdbx_strand_id
1 'polypeptide(L)'
;MIRFLDKSHNFIYFFKFLLLTCLCVLAWQKPAWAQSTAAFEHNDLQQKLINEVQFTETSTIPLKGSWQYYPEQLIVKPSAVLKSDIATLPISFKELTGSNQTYGTFIGYFKIPKQYIGRRIAIFIPNQYGAYAMYLDGDFMLRMGEVGKNKQSHRTEKVPRIAFFVAKKEYFALTIQASNFDHVHGGLENPMRIGVAKTVSRQFQQLMMSISLICGAVLGLGIFTLMFSIFQEKIGRSSIRVFIFGIFILFLALHNLFSAPYAYTVFTDLSWIWGTRLEYLFTYSAIAFFLTYMYLLNRRYLHPVVYYISMLIFIVNTVVTVFTQPEVFERLGFYSFLFSPVVILNFIYGFYLTLKFKKPYSRINVWAIILLCTTFLHDFLLSLNFIDSFNLSFISTSFYALLIMFQQAKNYARHNHYIEQLNNNLIELNNSLDEKVQERTLQLHELNKQLERQIQIDALTGAFNRRALNAEIQRLFSLTKNQTNNSLAFAMLDVDYFKNYNDYYGHLKGDVILQNLVKVIQHALPSSAYVARYGGEEFAIVLHNVPSEVVLNVLQQVLNAVRQCGFEHLNRPDQKQYVTLSMGVAWMDRNHPYADIHELMKAADVQLYAAKGAGRDQCQPSTT
;
A
#
# COMPACT_ATOMS: atom_id res chain seq x y z
N MET A 1 -15.99 -7.72 -29.39
CA MET A 1 -14.53 -7.48 -29.41
C MET A 1 -13.75 -8.22 -28.31
N ILE A 2 -14.26 -8.34 -27.07
CA ILE A 2 -13.58 -9.05 -25.95
C ILE A 2 -13.60 -10.58 -26.11
N ARG A 3 -14.57 -11.18 -26.78
CA ARG A 3 -14.57 -12.60 -27.17
C ARG A 3 -13.59 -12.94 -28.30
N PHE A 4 -13.08 -11.94 -29.01
CA PHE A 4 -12.13 -12.09 -30.13
C PHE A 4 -10.67 -12.29 -29.67
N LEU A 5 -10.31 -11.83 -28.47
CA LEU A 5 -8.96 -11.94 -27.90
C LEU A 5 -8.72 -13.23 -27.10
N ASP A 6 -9.74 -14.06 -26.96
CA ASP A 6 -9.67 -15.31 -26.17
C ASP A 6 -9.12 -16.52 -26.97
N LYS A 7 -8.87 -16.36 -28.26
CA LYS A 7 -8.25 -17.38 -29.10
C LYS A 7 -6.84 -16.93 -29.51
N SER A 8 -5.84 -17.69 -29.13
CA SER A 8 -4.41 -17.47 -29.44
C SER A 8 -4.11 -17.19 -30.93
N HIS A 9 -4.97 -17.60 -31.84
CA HIS A 9 -4.88 -17.30 -33.27
C HIS A 9 -5.10 -15.82 -33.60
N ASN A 10 -5.98 -15.10 -32.89
CA ASN A 10 -6.31 -13.72 -33.22
C ASN A 10 -5.23 -12.72 -32.79
N PHE A 11 -4.40 -13.06 -31.79
CA PHE A 11 -3.26 -12.23 -31.39
C PHE A 11 -2.13 -12.32 -32.44
N ILE A 12 -1.92 -13.48 -33.05
CA ILE A 12 -0.97 -13.67 -34.15
C ILE A 12 -1.45 -12.87 -35.39
N TYR A 13 -2.76 -12.82 -35.65
CA TYR A 13 -3.32 -12.00 -36.72
C TYR A 13 -3.23 -10.51 -36.44
N PHE A 14 -3.43 -10.07 -35.19
CA PHE A 14 -3.23 -8.68 -34.79
C PHE A 14 -1.76 -8.26 -34.90
N PHE A 15 -0.83 -9.12 -34.48
CA PHE A 15 0.61 -8.87 -34.60
C PHE A 15 1.06 -8.89 -36.08
N LYS A 16 0.53 -9.81 -36.90
CA LYS A 16 0.76 -9.80 -38.34
C LYS A 16 0.15 -8.56 -39.01
N PHE A 17 -1.01 -8.11 -38.57
CA PHE A 17 -1.63 -6.89 -39.06
C PHE A 17 -0.82 -5.65 -38.67
N LEU A 18 -0.33 -5.56 -37.43
CA LEU A 18 0.56 -4.48 -36.98
C LEU A 18 1.91 -4.51 -37.72
N LEU A 19 2.49 -5.68 -37.92
CA LEU A 19 3.71 -5.88 -38.70
C LEU A 19 3.48 -5.56 -40.17
N LEU A 20 2.33 -5.96 -40.72
CA LEU A 20 1.96 -5.68 -42.11
C LEU A 20 1.66 -4.18 -42.33
N THR A 21 1.03 -3.50 -41.35
CA THR A 21 0.85 -2.04 -41.40
C THR A 21 2.18 -1.31 -41.29
N CYS A 22 3.11 -1.77 -40.43
CA CYS A 22 4.47 -1.23 -40.36
C CYS A 22 5.23 -1.50 -41.67
N LEU A 23 5.11 -2.69 -42.27
CA LEU A 23 5.72 -3.03 -43.56
C LEU A 23 5.07 -2.28 -44.74
N CYS A 24 3.74 -2.06 -44.71
CA CYS A 24 3.05 -1.25 -45.73
C CYS A 24 3.43 0.21 -45.64
N VAL A 25 3.63 0.76 -44.43
CA VAL A 25 4.14 2.13 -44.23
C VAL A 25 5.60 2.23 -44.71
N LEU A 26 6.40 1.20 -44.47
CA LEU A 26 7.78 1.09 -44.99
C LEU A 26 7.83 0.95 -46.52
N ALA A 27 6.84 0.25 -47.11
CA ALA A 27 6.79 0.03 -48.56
C ALA A 27 6.21 1.23 -49.35
N TRP A 28 5.55 2.18 -48.71
CA TRP A 28 4.89 3.30 -49.39
C TRP A 28 5.75 4.54 -49.50
N GLN A 29 6.92 4.60 -48.89
CA GLN A 29 7.90 5.67 -49.12
C GLN A 29 8.85 5.26 -50.24
N LYS A 30 8.57 5.75 -51.44
CA LYS A 30 9.59 5.78 -52.50
C LYS A 30 10.72 6.67 -52.00
N PRO A 31 11.98 6.20 -52.02
CA PRO A 31 13.10 7.07 -51.73
C PRO A 31 13.15 8.16 -52.81
N ALA A 32 13.09 9.39 -52.37
CA ALA A 32 13.34 10.55 -53.21
C ALA A 32 14.86 10.63 -53.50
N TRP A 33 15.36 9.67 -54.29
CA TRP A 33 16.71 9.70 -54.81
C TRP A 33 16.71 10.18 -56.25
N ALA A 34 17.53 11.17 -56.52
CA ALA A 34 17.89 11.71 -57.80
C ALA A 34 16.93 12.70 -58.45
N GLN A 35 17.05 13.98 -58.12
CA GLN A 35 16.91 15.00 -59.17
C GLN A 35 18.29 15.55 -59.49
N SER A 36 18.61 15.46 -60.78
CA SER A 36 19.86 15.79 -61.38
C SER A 36 20.24 17.26 -61.19
N THR A 37 21.50 17.50 -60.83
CA THR A 37 22.17 18.79 -60.90
C THR A 37 22.29 19.20 -62.38
N ALA A 38 21.44 20.12 -62.85
CA ALA A 38 21.64 20.83 -64.08
C ALA A 38 22.13 22.24 -63.73
N ALA A 39 23.31 22.63 -64.21
CA ALA A 39 23.80 24.00 -64.16
C ALA A 39 22.98 24.89 -65.07
N PHE A 40 22.37 25.96 -64.53
CA PHE A 40 21.54 26.88 -65.25
C PHE A 40 22.11 28.30 -65.23
N GLU A 41 21.92 29.08 -66.32
CA GLU A 41 22.34 30.47 -66.48
C GLU A 41 21.58 31.45 -65.57
N HIS A 42 22.25 32.49 -65.09
CA HIS A 42 21.95 33.24 -63.86
C HIS A 42 20.70 34.16 -63.91
N ASN A 43 20.20 34.62 -65.04
CA ASN A 43 19.07 35.56 -65.14
C ASN A 43 17.68 34.88 -65.20
N ASP A 44 17.59 33.65 -65.64
CA ASP A 44 16.37 32.86 -65.69
C ASP A 44 16.10 32.15 -64.36
N LEU A 45 17.11 31.99 -63.52
CA LEU A 45 17.08 31.32 -62.24
C LEU A 45 16.27 32.08 -61.17
N GLN A 46 16.37 33.43 -61.13
CA GLN A 46 15.69 34.21 -60.09
C GLN A 46 14.16 34.16 -60.25
N GLN A 47 13.63 34.13 -61.49
CA GLN A 47 12.18 34.03 -61.70
C GLN A 47 11.61 32.63 -61.41
N LYS A 48 12.41 31.56 -61.60
CA LYS A 48 12.04 30.17 -61.29
C LYS A 48 12.14 29.79 -59.82
N LEU A 49 12.89 30.57 -59.01
CA LEU A 49 13.13 30.31 -57.60
C LEU A 49 12.26 31.13 -56.65
N ILE A 50 11.26 31.86 -57.16
CA ILE A 50 10.37 32.66 -56.31
C ILE A 50 9.34 31.76 -55.67
N ASN A 51 9.37 31.66 -54.35
CA ASN A 51 8.43 30.91 -53.53
C ASN A 51 7.22 31.82 -53.23
N GLU A 52 6.04 31.47 -53.73
CA GLU A 52 4.80 32.20 -53.40
C GLU A 52 4.33 31.78 -51.98
N VAL A 53 4.13 32.79 -51.16
CA VAL A 53 3.71 32.61 -49.76
C VAL A 53 2.28 33.13 -49.59
N GLN A 54 1.32 32.24 -49.48
CA GLN A 54 -0.11 32.58 -49.30
C GLN A 54 -0.57 32.25 -47.88
N PHE A 55 -0.59 33.22 -46.99
CA PHE A 55 -1.15 33.09 -45.64
C PHE A 55 -2.32 34.03 -45.44
N THR A 56 -3.12 33.78 -44.39
CA THR A 56 -4.28 34.60 -43.99
C THR A 56 -4.01 35.34 -42.68
N GLU A 57 -4.93 36.19 -42.25
CA GLU A 57 -4.84 36.87 -40.95
C GLU A 57 -4.74 35.89 -39.77
N THR A 58 -5.25 34.66 -39.90
CA THR A 58 -5.36 33.67 -38.83
C THR A 58 -4.46 32.44 -39.03
N SER A 59 -3.81 32.32 -40.22
CA SER A 59 -2.98 31.17 -40.54
C SER A 59 -1.50 31.52 -40.65
N THR A 60 -0.64 30.57 -40.36
CA THR A 60 0.79 30.62 -40.66
C THR A 60 1.12 29.48 -41.61
N ILE A 61 2.04 29.67 -42.50
CA ILE A 61 2.52 28.65 -43.45
C ILE A 61 4.01 28.37 -43.26
N PRO A 62 4.46 27.13 -43.54
CA PRO A 62 5.89 26.82 -43.52
C PRO A 62 6.59 27.50 -44.69
N LEU A 63 7.79 28.02 -44.42
CA LEU A 63 8.71 28.53 -45.44
C LEU A 63 9.41 27.34 -46.11
N LYS A 64 8.68 26.64 -46.95
CA LYS A 64 9.18 25.57 -47.83
C LYS A 64 9.49 26.12 -49.19
N GLY A 65 10.33 25.45 -49.96
CA GLY A 65 10.60 25.77 -51.33
C GLY A 65 12.08 25.75 -51.67
N SER A 66 12.42 26.25 -52.83
CA SER A 66 13.77 26.21 -53.36
C SER A 66 14.58 27.40 -52.87
N TRP A 67 15.77 27.13 -52.38
CA TRP A 67 16.74 28.11 -51.89
C TRP A 67 18.07 27.92 -52.59
N GLN A 68 18.80 29.02 -52.82
CA GLN A 68 20.19 28.98 -53.24
C GLN A 68 21.07 28.69 -52.03
N TYR A 69 21.88 27.65 -52.05
CA TYR A 69 22.84 27.31 -51.02
C TYR A 69 24.26 27.61 -51.50
N TYR A 70 25.01 28.33 -50.68
CA TYR A 70 26.42 28.68 -50.89
C TYR A 70 27.27 27.95 -49.85
N PRO A 71 27.86 26.80 -50.21
CA PRO A 71 28.69 26.04 -49.29
C PRO A 71 29.95 26.82 -48.90
N GLU A 72 30.31 26.73 -47.62
CA GLU A 72 31.52 27.34 -47.05
C GLU A 72 31.68 28.85 -47.31
N GLN A 73 30.55 29.56 -47.46
CA GLN A 73 30.55 31.00 -47.70
C GLN A 73 29.53 31.67 -46.78
N LEU A 74 29.97 32.78 -46.13
CA LEU A 74 29.11 33.64 -45.32
C LEU A 74 28.87 34.94 -46.05
N ILE A 75 27.80 34.99 -46.87
CA ILE A 75 27.42 36.13 -47.68
C ILE A 75 26.13 36.77 -47.17
N VAL A 76 26.02 38.09 -47.30
CA VAL A 76 24.82 38.82 -46.84
C VAL A 76 23.90 39.14 -48.04
N LYS A 77 24.50 39.38 -49.21
CA LYS A 77 23.76 39.66 -50.44
C LYS A 77 24.21 38.73 -51.56
N PRO A 78 23.28 38.30 -52.43
CA PRO A 78 23.64 37.43 -53.54
C PRO A 78 24.64 38.12 -54.48
N SER A 79 25.61 37.33 -54.96
CA SER A 79 26.60 37.80 -55.93
C SER A 79 26.54 36.91 -57.18
N ALA A 80 26.51 37.54 -58.34
CA ALA A 80 26.42 36.83 -59.61
C ALA A 80 27.64 35.95 -59.94
N VAL A 81 28.75 36.12 -59.22
CA VAL A 81 30.04 35.43 -59.47
C VAL A 81 30.12 34.12 -58.67
N LEU A 82 29.32 33.90 -57.63
CA LEU A 82 29.44 32.78 -56.73
C LEU A 82 28.56 31.61 -57.20
N LYS A 83 29.13 30.41 -57.26
CA LYS A 83 28.38 29.17 -57.51
C LYS A 83 27.46 28.87 -56.33
N SER A 84 26.22 28.57 -56.60
CA SER A 84 25.24 28.10 -55.63
C SER A 84 24.64 26.77 -56.05
N ASP A 85 24.30 25.94 -55.08
CA ASP A 85 23.50 24.74 -55.26
C ASP A 85 22.04 25.04 -54.92
N ILE A 86 21.11 24.24 -55.41
CA ILE A 86 19.70 24.41 -55.09
C ILE A 86 19.40 23.45 -53.90
N ALA A 87 18.93 24.01 -52.79
CA ALA A 87 18.48 23.31 -51.61
C ALA A 87 16.96 23.49 -51.42
N THR A 88 16.29 22.45 -50.97
CA THR A 88 14.85 22.52 -50.59
C THR A 88 14.73 22.42 -49.07
N LEU A 89 14.33 23.52 -48.41
CA LEU A 89 14.13 23.52 -46.95
C LEU A 89 12.83 22.83 -46.53
N PRO A 90 12.87 22.12 -45.38
CA PRO A 90 13.96 21.93 -44.44
C PRO A 90 14.98 20.91 -44.91
N ILE A 91 16.30 21.11 -44.59
CA ILE A 91 17.40 20.24 -45.04
C ILE A 91 18.55 20.24 -44.02
N SER A 92 19.25 19.12 -43.90
CA SER A 92 20.46 19.00 -43.10
C SER A 92 21.70 19.37 -43.91
N PHE A 93 22.76 19.83 -43.25
CA PHE A 93 24.05 20.00 -43.86
C PHE A 93 24.62 18.69 -44.43
N LYS A 94 24.35 17.57 -43.74
CA LYS A 94 24.81 16.24 -44.18
C LYS A 94 24.25 15.86 -45.56
N GLU A 95 22.98 16.20 -45.82
CA GLU A 95 22.37 15.96 -47.15
C GLU A 95 22.96 16.82 -48.24
N LEU A 96 23.43 18.04 -47.90
CA LEU A 96 24.01 18.99 -48.86
C LEU A 96 25.49 18.76 -49.12
N THR A 97 26.27 18.45 -48.06
CA THR A 97 27.73 18.46 -48.11
C THR A 97 28.39 17.16 -47.70
N GLY A 98 27.58 16.17 -47.22
CA GLY A 98 28.09 14.92 -46.65
C GLY A 98 28.54 15.03 -45.19
N SER A 99 28.62 16.23 -44.61
CA SER A 99 29.01 16.49 -43.21
C SER A 99 28.02 17.41 -42.52
N ASN A 100 27.72 17.13 -41.23
CA ASN A 100 26.96 18.07 -40.41
C ASN A 100 27.81 19.17 -39.79
N GLN A 101 29.16 19.02 -39.80
CA GLN A 101 30.08 20.01 -39.27
C GLN A 101 30.61 20.90 -40.39
N THR A 102 29.87 21.93 -40.73
CA THR A 102 30.17 22.86 -41.81
C THR A 102 29.44 24.19 -41.62
N TYR A 103 29.61 25.10 -42.57
CA TYR A 103 28.89 26.37 -42.61
C TYR A 103 28.49 26.70 -44.03
N GLY A 104 27.53 27.61 -44.18
CA GLY A 104 27.10 28.09 -45.50
C GLY A 104 25.99 29.11 -45.41
N THR A 105 25.59 29.62 -46.55
CA THR A 105 24.51 30.61 -46.66
C THR A 105 23.36 30.07 -47.51
N PHE A 106 22.14 30.20 -47.01
CA PHE A 106 20.91 29.93 -47.74
C PHE A 106 20.25 31.26 -48.13
N ILE A 107 19.86 31.43 -49.40
CA ILE A 107 19.13 32.59 -49.90
C ILE A 107 17.82 32.11 -50.54
N GLY A 108 16.69 32.53 -49.98
CA GLY A 108 15.37 32.27 -50.54
C GLY A 108 14.69 33.54 -50.99
N TYR A 109 14.04 33.48 -52.13
CA TYR A 109 13.25 34.58 -52.68
C TYR A 109 11.78 34.29 -52.47
N PHE A 110 11.04 35.27 -51.94
CA PHE A 110 9.65 35.11 -51.57
C PHE A 110 8.79 36.21 -52.13
N LYS A 111 7.57 35.85 -52.52
CA LYS A 111 6.50 36.77 -52.93
C LYS A 111 5.36 36.67 -51.92
N ILE A 112 4.94 37.81 -51.37
CA ILE A 112 3.81 37.92 -50.46
C ILE A 112 2.60 38.54 -51.15
N PRO A 113 1.37 38.24 -50.69
CA PRO A 113 0.17 38.90 -51.23
C PRO A 113 0.20 40.41 -51.00
N LYS A 114 -0.18 41.19 -52.02
CA LYS A 114 -0.16 42.67 -52.03
C LYS A 114 -0.85 43.30 -50.81
N GLN A 115 -1.90 42.69 -50.32
CA GLN A 115 -2.66 43.13 -49.13
C GLN A 115 -1.83 43.21 -47.83
N TYR A 116 -0.69 42.58 -47.78
CA TYR A 116 0.22 42.60 -46.62
C TYR A 116 1.40 43.55 -46.73
N ILE A 117 1.49 44.27 -47.85
CA ILE A 117 2.51 45.34 -48.02
C ILE A 117 2.19 46.46 -47.00
N GLY A 118 3.22 46.94 -46.29
CA GLY A 118 3.10 47.92 -45.21
C GLY A 118 2.73 47.30 -43.85
N ARG A 119 2.35 46.00 -43.81
CA ARG A 119 2.01 45.34 -42.57
C ARG A 119 3.19 44.68 -41.88
N ARG A 120 3.11 44.52 -40.55
CA ARG A 120 4.10 43.81 -39.76
C ARG A 120 3.91 42.31 -39.91
N ILE A 121 4.92 41.64 -40.44
CA ILE A 121 5.01 40.19 -40.68
C ILE A 121 5.99 39.62 -39.69
N ALA A 122 5.88 38.33 -39.36
CA ALA A 122 6.82 37.62 -38.53
C ALA A 122 7.15 36.25 -39.12
N ILE A 123 8.40 35.83 -38.91
CA ILE A 123 8.88 34.50 -39.18
C ILE A 123 9.16 33.83 -37.83
N PHE A 124 8.45 32.75 -37.52
CA PHE A 124 8.77 31.88 -36.42
C PHE A 124 9.87 30.93 -36.85
N ILE A 125 10.97 30.91 -36.09
CA ILE A 125 12.11 30.05 -36.29
C ILE A 125 12.13 29.10 -35.09
N PRO A 126 11.76 27.81 -35.27
CA PRO A 126 11.93 26.80 -34.23
C PRO A 126 13.41 26.64 -33.93
N ASN A 127 13.75 25.88 -32.90
CA ASN A 127 15.12 25.54 -32.62
C ASN A 127 15.78 24.94 -33.87
N GLN A 128 16.92 25.50 -34.27
CA GLN A 128 17.80 24.93 -35.29
C GLN A 128 19.03 24.33 -34.61
N TYR A 129 19.73 23.47 -35.31
CA TYR A 129 20.94 22.84 -34.79
C TYR A 129 22.18 23.65 -35.24
N GLY A 130 22.83 24.32 -34.30
CA GLY A 130 23.98 25.17 -34.55
C GLY A 130 23.70 26.66 -34.35
N ALA A 131 24.42 27.51 -35.09
CA ALA A 131 24.22 28.96 -35.08
C ALA A 131 23.70 29.44 -36.42
N TYR A 132 22.90 30.52 -36.41
CA TYR A 132 22.44 31.17 -37.63
C TYR A 132 22.29 32.68 -37.45
N ALA A 133 22.49 33.42 -38.57
CA ALA A 133 22.20 34.84 -38.67
C ALA A 133 21.30 35.08 -39.89
N MET A 134 20.25 35.88 -39.70
CA MET A 134 19.18 36.12 -40.69
C MET A 134 19.20 37.58 -41.14
N TYR A 135 19.08 37.77 -42.44
CA TYR A 135 19.02 39.08 -43.08
C TYR A 135 17.84 39.13 -44.06
N LEU A 136 17.16 40.28 -44.13
CA LEU A 136 16.11 40.57 -45.08
C LEU A 136 16.61 41.64 -46.08
N ASP A 137 16.63 41.32 -47.36
CA ASP A 137 17.16 42.21 -48.43
C ASP A 137 18.58 42.74 -48.11
N GLY A 138 19.32 42.02 -47.29
CA GLY A 138 20.67 42.39 -46.82
C GLY A 138 20.69 43.15 -45.50
N ASP A 139 19.56 43.52 -44.93
CA ASP A 139 19.46 44.16 -43.64
C ASP A 139 19.42 43.09 -42.53
N PHE A 140 20.23 43.26 -41.46
CA PHE A 140 20.27 42.33 -40.33
C PHE A 140 18.93 42.27 -39.59
N MET A 141 18.41 41.08 -39.35
CA MET A 141 17.18 40.85 -38.60
C MET A 141 17.45 40.33 -37.19
N LEU A 142 18.11 39.18 -37.10
CA LEU A 142 18.43 38.53 -35.85
C LEU A 142 19.59 37.55 -36.03
N ARG A 143 20.21 37.17 -34.91
CA ARG A 143 21.15 36.05 -34.85
C ARG A 143 20.82 35.14 -33.67
N MET A 144 21.21 33.89 -33.80
CA MET A 144 21.14 32.88 -32.78
C MET A 144 22.51 32.21 -32.71
N GLY A 145 23.17 32.35 -31.56
CA GLY A 145 24.57 31.98 -31.43
C GLY A 145 25.49 32.87 -32.26
N GLU A 146 26.68 32.35 -32.55
CA GLU A 146 27.68 33.02 -33.39
C GLU A 146 28.03 32.12 -34.57
N VAL A 147 27.71 32.59 -35.78
CA VAL A 147 28.03 31.88 -37.02
C VAL A 147 29.51 31.98 -37.28
N GLY A 148 30.18 30.83 -37.35
CA GLY A 148 31.64 30.74 -37.53
C GLY A 148 32.02 29.87 -38.71
N LYS A 149 33.26 30.08 -39.21
CA LYS A 149 33.86 29.25 -40.26
C LYS A 149 34.62 28.02 -39.72
N ASN A 150 34.78 27.96 -38.43
CA ASN A 150 35.44 26.86 -37.71
C ASN A 150 34.90 26.75 -36.28
N LYS A 151 35.31 25.70 -35.57
CA LYS A 151 34.86 25.43 -34.19
C LYS A 151 35.21 26.54 -33.19
N GLN A 152 36.28 27.27 -33.41
CA GLN A 152 36.72 28.35 -32.49
C GLN A 152 35.88 29.61 -32.61
N SER A 153 35.42 29.93 -33.84
CA SER A 153 34.57 31.11 -34.13
C SER A 153 33.09 30.82 -34.10
N HIS A 154 32.72 29.55 -33.92
CA HIS A 154 31.33 29.11 -33.84
C HIS A 154 30.86 29.03 -32.38
N ARG A 155 29.59 29.44 -32.16
CA ARG A 155 28.96 29.31 -30.87
C ARG A 155 27.49 28.90 -31.06
N THR A 156 27.15 27.68 -30.69
CA THR A 156 25.78 27.19 -30.79
C THR A 156 24.87 27.86 -29.74
N GLU A 157 23.63 28.16 -30.13
CA GLU A 157 22.52 28.48 -29.25
C GLU A 157 21.27 27.77 -29.76
N LYS A 158 20.39 27.28 -28.83
CA LYS A 158 19.29 26.38 -29.17
C LYS A 158 17.97 26.89 -28.54
N VAL A 159 17.52 28.06 -29.03
CA VAL A 159 16.27 28.69 -28.53
C VAL A 159 15.38 29.07 -29.71
N PRO A 160 14.06 28.80 -29.68
CA PRO A 160 13.14 29.28 -30.71
C PRO A 160 13.05 30.81 -30.68
N ARG A 161 12.97 31.44 -31.86
CA ARG A 161 12.90 32.91 -32.01
C ARG A 161 11.81 33.33 -33.00
N ILE A 162 11.41 34.58 -32.88
CA ILE A 162 10.52 35.22 -33.85
C ILE A 162 11.23 36.45 -34.44
N ALA A 163 11.39 36.47 -35.74
CA ALA A 163 11.93 37.60 -36.47
C ALA A 163 10.75 38.47 -36.97
N PHE A 164 10.77 39.75 -36.73
CA PHE A 164 9.74 40.70 -37.15
C PHE A 164 10.27 41.64 -38.23
N PHE A 165 9.43 41.91 -39.24
CA PHE A 165 9.75 42.90 -40.26
C PHE A 165 8.48 43.54 -40.79
N VAL A 166 8.65 44.68 -41.48
CA VAL A 166 7.54 45.32 -42.24
C VAL A 166 7.81 45.05 -43.72
N ALA A 167 6.82 44.44 -44.37
CA ALA A 167 6.90 44.13 -45.80
C ALA A 167 6.84 45.41 -46.64
N LYS A 168 7.97 45.92 -47.10
CA LYS A 168 8.02 47.14 -47.90
C LYS A 168 7.70 46.92 -49.36
N LYS A 169 7.87 45.70 -49.85
CA LYS A 169 7.68 45.31 -51.27
C LYS A 169 6.98 43.94 -51.33
N GLU A 170 6.43 43.64 -52.51
CA GLU A 170 5.80 42.32 -52.79
C GLU A 170 6.85 41.18 -52.77
N TYR A 171 8.07 41.48 -53.18
CA TYR A 171 9.20 40.51 -53.24
C TYR A 171 10.25 40.88 -52.21
N PHE A 172 10.82 39.89 -51.57
CA PHE A 172 11.95 40.05 -50.66
C PHE A 172 12.87 38.84 -50.73
N ALA A 173 14.15 39.06 -50.40
CA ALA A 173 15.15 38.04 -50.26
C ALA A 173 15.44 37.78 -48.77
N LEU A 174 15.32 36.54 -48.36
CA LEU A 174 15.68 36.10 -47.01
C LEU A 174 17.03 35.36 -47.07
N THR A 175 18.06 35.91 -46.43
CA THR A 175 19.40 35.32 -46.37
C THR A 175 19.59 34.75 -44.96
N ILE A 176 20.01 33.49 -44.89
CA ILE A 176 20.32 32.81 -43.63
C ILE A 176 21.73 32.24 -43.73
N GLN A 177 22.65 32.82 -42.96
CA GLN A 177 23.94 32.22 -42.70
C GLN A 177 23.81 31.20 -41.60
N ALA A 178 24.32 30.00 -41.77
CA ALA A 178 24.24 28.94 -40.76
C ALA A 178 25.60 28.23 -40.61
N SER A 179 25.91 27.78 -39.39
CA SER A 179 27.08 26.96 -39.11
C SER A 179 26.78 25.96 -38.01
N ASN A 180 27.47 24.83 -38.04
CA ASN A 180 27.45 23.84 -36.96
C ASN A 180 28.78 23.14 -36.85
N PHE A 181 29.37 23.14 -35.62
CA PHE A 181 30.62 22.44 -35.25
C PHE A 181 30.53 21.73 -33.90
N ASP A 182 29.39 21.85 -33.18
CA ASP A 182 29.21 21.36 -31.82
C ASP A 182 28.10 20.31 -31.68
N HIS A 183 27.28 20.11 -32.73
CA HIS A 183 26.10 19.28 -32.68
C HIS A 183 26.14 18.13 -33.70
N VAL A 184 25.49 16.99 -33.38
CA VAL A 184 25.41 15.83 -34.30
C VAL A 184 24.55 16.15 -35.53
N HIS A 185 23.51 16.97 -35.37
CA HIS A 185 22.68 17.52 -36.43
C HIS A 185 23.14 18.91 -36.83
N GLY A 186 22.85 19.34 -38.05
CA GLY A 186 23.25 20.67 -38.50
C GLY A 186 22.52 21.08 -39.77
N GLY A 187 22.35 22.38 -39.95
CA GLY A 187 21.59 22.95 -41.05
C GLY A 187 20.27 23.57 -40.61
N LEU A 188 19.33 23.68 -41.55
CA LEU A 188 17.99 24.22 -41.30
C LEU A 188 16.97 23.08 -41.37
N GLU A 189 17.06 22.17 -40.40
CA GLU A 189 16.26 20.91 -40.35
C GLU A 189 14.84 21.13 -39.89
N ASN A 190 14.58 22.16 -39.09
CA ASN A 190 13.21 22.43 -38.57
C ASN A 190 12.52 23.51 -39.40
N PRO A 191 11.27 23.26 -39.88
CA PRO A 191 10.60 24.16 -40.79
C PRO A 191 10.21 25.49 -40.13
N MET A 192 10.70 26.60 -40.65
CA MET A 192 10.32 27.95 -40.27
C MET A 192 8.90 28.24 -40.76
N ARG A 193 8.17 29.13 -40.10
CA ARG A 193 6.82 29.50 -40.44
C ARG A 193 6.68 31.01 -40.56
N ILE A 194 5.94 31.47 -41.57
CA ILE A 194 5.68 32.90 -41.79
C ILE A 194 4.20 33.22 -41.71
N GLY A 195 3.88 34.41 -41.26
CA GLY A 195 2.50 34.90 -41.15
C GLY A 195 2.44 36.34 -40.60
N VAL A 196 1.22 36.82 -40.38
CA VAL A 196 1.02 38.14 -39.74
C VAL A 196 1.59 38.08 -38.31
N ALA A 197 2.33 39.15 -37.94
CA ALA A 197 3.07 39.20 -36.68
C ALA A 197 2.20 38.86 -35.45
N LYS A 198 0.96 39.37 -35.39
CA LYS A 198 0.00 39.09 -34.31
C LYS A 198 -0.34 37.59 -34.21
N THR A 199 -0.53 36.93 -35.35
CA THR A 199 -0.91 35.50 -35.43
C THR A 199 0.27 34.61 -35.05
N VAL A 200 1.46 34.88 -35.58
CA VAL A 200 2.68 34.13 -35.24
C VAL A 200 2.98 34.24 -33.75
N SER A 201 2.96 35.48 -33.20
CA SER A 201 3.22 35.70 -31.77
C SER A 201 2.17 35.01 -30.89
N ARG A 202 0.90 35.07 -31.25
CA ARG A 202 -0.18 34.41 -30.52
C ARG A 202 0.01 32.89 -30.51
N GLN A 203 0.29 32.29 -31.66
CA GLN A 203 0.50 30.84 -31.76
C GLN A 203 1.69 30.38 -30.93
N PHE A 204 2.80 31.14 -30.97
CA PHE A 204 3.98 30.85 -30.16
C PHE A 204 3.70 30.97 -28.66
N GLN A 205 3.06 32.07 -28.23
CA GLN A 205 2.65 32.25 -26.84
C GLN A 205 1.72 31.14 -26.36
N GLN A 206 0.69 30.81 -27.18
CA GLN A 206 -0.21 29.71 -26.84
C GLN A 206 0.51 28.37 -26.70
N LEU A 207 1.46 28.07 -27.59
CA LEU A 207 2.28 26.86 -27.53
C LEU A 207 3.07 26.82 -26.21
N MET A 208 3.80 27.90 -25.89
CA MET A 208 4.63 27.99 -24.69
C MET A 208 3.79 27.91 -23.41
N MET A 209 2.66 28.63 -23.36
CA MET A 209 1.73 28.59 -22.23
C MET A 209 1.12 27.19 -22.02
N SER A 210 0.71 26.55 -23.11
CA SER A 210 0.11 25.21 -23.04
C SER A 210 1.11 24.19 -22.49
N ILE A 211 2.33 24.20 -22.98
CA ILE A 211 3.38 23.28 -22.50
C ILE A 211 3.71 23.56 -21.04
N SER A 212 3.92 24.83 -20.69
CA SER A 212 4.23 25.22 -19.30
C SER A 212 3.11 24.83 -18.34
N LEU A 213 1.85 25.00 -18.73
CA LEU A 213 0.69 24.62 -17.93
C LEU A 213 0.62 23.11 -17.72
N ILE A 214 0.80 22.33 -18.80
CA ILE A 214 0.77 20.87 -18.74
C ILE A 214 1.95 20.35 -17.90
N CYS A 215 3.16 20.88 -18.11
CA CYS A 215 4.32 20.52 -17.30
C CYS A 215 4.12 20.85 -15.82
N GLY A 216 3.57 22.02 -15.50
CA GLY A 216 3.25 22.40 -14.13
C GLY A 216 2.20 21.48 -13.49
N ALA A 217 1.15 21.13 -14.21
CA ALA A 217 0.14 20.18 -13.74
C ALA A 217 0.73 18.78 -13.48
N VAL A 218 1.55 18.27 -14.40
CA VAL A 218 2.23 16.96 -14.25
C VAL A 218 3.24 16.99 -13.11
N LEU A 219 3.98 18.10 -12.93
CA LEU A 219 4.90 18.29 -11.81
C LEU A 219 4.15 18.26 -10.47
N GLY A 220 3.04 19.00 -10.36
CA GLY A 220 2.17 19.00 -9.18
C GLY A 220 1.63 17.59 -8.87
N LEU A 221 1.25 16.85 -9.89
CA LEU A 221 0.82 15.47 -9.79
C LEU A 221 1.93 14.55 -9.26
N GLY A 222 3.16 14.74 -9.72
CA GLY A 222 4.34 14.00 -9.24
C GLY A 222 4.62 14.28 -7.77
N ILE A 223 4.63 15.55 -7.36
CA ILE A 223 4.82 15.96 -5.97
C ILE A 223 3.72 15.37 -5.08
N PHE A 224 2.46 15.48 -5.50
CA PHE A 224 1.33 14.90 -4.76
C PHE A 224 1.49 13.38 -4.58
N THR A 225 1.89 12.68 -5.66
CA THR A 225 2.11 11.23 -5.61
C THR A 225 3.23 10.84 -4.64
N LEU A 226 4.32 11.61 -4.60
CA LEU A 226 5.40 11.41 -3.63
C LEU A 226 4.95 11.64 -2.20
N MET A 227 4.27 12.76 -1.93
CA MET A 227 3.72 13.06 -0.61
C MET A 227 2.76 11.96 -0.16
N PHE A 228 1.84 11.54 -1.03
CA PHE A 228 0.91 10.44 -0.74
C PHE A 228 1.65 9.15 -0.38
N SER A 229 2.75 8.82 -1.08
CA SER A 229 3.56 7.64 -0.78
C SER A 229 4.28 7.72 0.57
N ILE A 230 4.75 8.90 0.98
CA ILE A 230 5.47 9.13 2.24
C ILE A 230 4.50 9.07 3.43
N PHE A 231 3.31 9.67 3.29
CA PHE A 231 2.29 9.70 4.36
C PHE A 231 1.47 8.41 4.48
N GLN A 232 1.75 7.40 3.66
CA GLN A 232 1.12 6.09 3.79
C GLN A 232 1.66 5.36 5.04
N GLU A 233 0.86 5.17 6.08
CA GLU A 233 1.24 4.66 7.42
C GLU A 233 1.99 3.31 7.42
N LYS A 234 1.85 2.52 6.38
CA LYS A 234 2.57 1.24 6.24
C LYS A 234 3.51 1.29 5.05
N ILE A 235 4.81 1.48 5.34
CA ILE A 235 5.88 1.32 4.34
C ILE A 235 5.93 -0.14 3.91
N GLY A 236 5.25 -0.46 2.82
CA GLY A 236 5.22 -1.78 2.22
C GLY A 236 5.60 -1.73 0.73
N ARG A 237 5.67 -2.88 0.07
CA ARG A 237 5.96 -2.96 -1.38
C ARG A 237 5.04 -2.08 -2.24
N SER A 238 3.83 -1.77 -1.76
CA SER A 238 2.89 -0.89 -2.45
C SER A 238 3.35 0.57 -2.40
N SER A 239 3.80 1.04 -1.25
CA SER A 239 4.27 2.41 -1.03
C SER A 239 5.52 2.71 -1.86
N ILE A 240 6.49 1.78 -1.90
CA ILE A 240 7.70 1.92 -2.73
C ILE A 240 7.35 2.05 -4.22
N ARG A 241 6.36 1.30 -4.72
CA ARG A 241 5.93 1.41 -6.12
C ARG A 241 5.33 2.77 -6.43
N VAL A 242 4.50 3.31 -5.53
CA VAL A 242 3.90 4.65 -5.68
C VAL A 242 4.99 5.73 -5.63
N PHE A 243 5.97 5.58 -4.73
CA PHE A 243 7.12 6.49 -4.63
C PHE A 243 7.94 6.54 -5.92
N ILE A 244 8.33 5.37 -6.44
CA ILE A 244 9.07 5.25 -7.71
C ILE A 244 8.27 5.85 -8.88
N PHE A 245 6.96 5.64 -8.89
CA PHE A 245 6.08 6.21 -9.89
C PHE A 245 5.98 7.74 -9.78
N GLY A 246 5.94 8.29 -8.56
CA GLY A 246 5.99 9.73 -8.34
C GLY A 246 7.28 10.37 -8.88
N ILE A 247 8.44 9.74 -8.63
CA ILE A 247 9.73 10.18 -9.18
C ILE A 247 9.71 10.14 -10.72
N PHE A 248 9.18 9.07 -11.31
CA PHE A 248 9.02 8.98 -12.76
C PHE A 248 8.23 10.17 -13.32
N ILE A 249 7.08 10.52 -12.71
CA ILE A 249 6.25 11.65 -13.16
C ILE A 249 7.01 12.96 -13.07
N LEU A 250 7.79 13.19 -12.01
CA LEU A 250 8.61 14.40 -11.86
C LEU A 250 9.64 14.53 -12.98
N PHE A 251 10.41 13.47 -13.23
CA PHE A 251 11.41 13.50 -14.30
C PHE A 251 10.78 13.61 -15.69
N LEU A 252 9.59 13.04 -15.89
CA LEU A 252 8.83 13.21 -17.12
C LEU A 252 8.43 14.68 -17.33
N ALA A 253 7.93 15.36 -16.31
CA ALA A 253 7.59 16.78 -16.38
C ALA A 253 8.80 17.65 -16.68
N LEU A 254 9.94 17.38 -16.02
CA LEU A 254 11.20 18.07 -16.25
C LEU A 254 11.75 17.80 -17.66
N HIS A 255 11.72 16.55 -18.13
CA HIS A 255 12.11 16.24 -19.51
C HIS A 255 11.33 17.10 -20.52
N ASN A 256 10.00 17.18 -20.37
CA ASN A 256 9.17 17.94 -21.29
C ASN A 256 9.40 19.47 -21.20
N LEU A 257 9.75 19.97 -20.03
CA LEU A 257 10.11 21.38 -19.86
C LEU A 257 11.42 21.73 -20.61
N PHE A 258 12.36 20.78 -20.64
CA PHE A 258 13.70 20.95 -21.23
C PHE A 258 13.80 20.46 -22.67
N SER A 259 12.84 19.68 -23.18
CA SER A 259 12.78 19.26 -24.59
C SER A 259 12.13 20.31 -25.47
N ALA A 260 12.23 20.14 -26.80
CA ALA A 260 11.63 21.08 -27.76
C ALA A 260 10.13 21.32 -27.48
N PRO A 261 9.66 22.56 -27.49
CA PRO A 261 10.28 23.83 -27.92
C PRO A 261 11.06 24.58 -26.83
N TYR A 262 11.65 23.89 -25.84
CA TYR A 262 12.52 24.44 -24.80
C TYR A 262 11.84 25.49 -23.91
N ALA A 263 10.70 25.14 -23.34
CA ALA A 263 9.92 26.05 -22.50
C ALA A 263 10.69 26.58 -21.28
N TYR A 264 11.71 25.86 -20.80
CA TYR A 264 12.59 26.31 -19.71
C TYR A 264 13.26 27.66 -20.00
N THR A 265 13.52 28.00 -21.29
CA THR A 265 14.16 29.25 -21.70
C THR A 265 13.32 30.51 -21.42
N VAL A 266 12.03 30.34 -21.08
CA VAL A 266 11.16 31.42 -20.61
C VAL A 266 11.44 31.76 -19.15
N PHE A 267 11.96 30.80 -18.37
CA PHE A 267 12.12 30.91 -16.93
C PHE A 267 13.58 31.05 -16.48
N THR A 268 14.54 30.62 -17.33
CA THR A 268 15.98 30.59 -16.97
C THR A 268 16.85 30.95 -18.14
N ASP A 269 17.98 31.58 -17.85
CA ASP A 269 19.06 31.90 -18.81
C ASP A 269 20.18 30.83 -18.83
N LEU A 270 19.79 29.55 -18.68
CA LEU A 270 20.74 28.45 -18.75
C LEU A 270 21.36 28.35 -20.13
N SER A 271 22.68 28.12 -20.17
CA SER A 271 23.36 27.87 -21.45
C SER A 271 22.78 26.65 -22.14
N TRP A 272 22.79 26.65 -23.49
CA TRP A 272 22.25 25.55 -24.28
C TRP A 272 22.88 24.19 -23.95
N ILE A 273 24.19 24.18 -23.57
CA ILE A 273 24.89 22.96 -23.16
C ILE A 273 24.26 22.35 -21.93
N TRP A 274 23.99 23.17 -20.90
CA TRP A 274 23.31 22.70 -19.69
C TRP A 274 21.85 22.36 -19.95
N GLY A 275 21.16 23.15 -20.78
CA GLY A 275 19.80 22.83 -21.19
C GLY A 275 19.69 21.45 -21.84
N THR A 276 20.59 21.16 -22.79
CA THR A 276 20.64 19.85 -23.47
C THR A 276 21.08 18.72 -22.50
N ARG A 277 22.05 18.96 -21.63
CA ARG A 277 22.44 17.96 -20.61
C ARG A 277 21.28 17.60 -19.72
N LEU A 278 20.54 18.57 -19.21
CA LEU A 278 19.38 18.33 -18.36
C LEU A 278 18.25 17.61 -19.11
N GLU A 279 18.01 17.96 -20.38
CA GLU A 279 17.06 17.24 -21.25
C GLU A 279 17.38 15.74 -21.27
N TYR A 280 18.63 15.36 -21.54
CA TYR A 280 19.05 13.96 -21.60
C TYR A 280 19.04 13.27 -20.22
N LEU A 281 19.53 13.95 -19.18
CA LEU A 281 19.52 13.41 -17.82
C LEU A 281 18.09 13.12 -17.32
N PHE A 282 17.17 14.04 -17.58
CA PHE A 282 15.75 13.85 -17.21
C PHE A 282 15.12 12.75 -18.05
N THR A 283 15.47 12.62 -19.34
CA THR A 283 15.02 11.53 -20.21
C THR A 283 15.43 10.17 -19.65
N TYR A 284 16.73 9.99 -19.38
CA TYR A 284 17.24 8.73 -18.86
C TYR A 284 16.66 8.40 -17.49
N SER A 285 16.54 9.41 -16.62
CA SER A 285 15.93 9.24 -15.31
C SER A 285 14.46 8.84 -15.42
N ALA A 286 13.67 9.52 -16.24
CA ALA A 286 12.27 9.19 -16.45
C ALA A 286 12.11 7.74 -16.94
N ILE A 287 12.86 7.33 -17.96
CA ILE A 287 12.80 5.96 -18.50
C ILE A 287 13.24 4.94 -17.44
N ALA A 288 14.34 5.20 -16.73
CA ALA A 288 14.86 4.29 -15.70
C ALA A 288 13.84 4.07 -14.56
N PHE A 289 13.23 5.15 -14.06
CA PHE A 289 12.20 5.04 -13.02
C PHE A 289 10.92 4.39 -13.54
N PHE A 290 10.53 4.64 -14.79
CA PHE A 290 9.40 3.94 -15.41
C PHE A 290 9.66 2.43 -15.52
N LEU A 291 10.82 2.01 -16.02
CA LEU A 291 11.17 0.59 -16.10
C LEU A 291 11.25 -0.07 -14.73
N THR A 292 11.79 0.64 -13.73
CA THR A 292 11.83 0.18 -12.34
C THR A 292 10.42 0.01 -11.77
N TYR A 293 9.53 0.96 -12.02
CA TYR A 293 8.13 0.85 -11.63
C TYR A 293 7.46 -0.38 -12.25
N MET A 294 7.62 -0.59 -13.57
CA MET A 294 7.04 -1.72 -14.28
C MET A 294 7.61 -3.07 -13.78
N TYR A 295 8.90 -3.13 -13.51
CA TYR A 295 9.57 -4.32 -12.94
C TYR A 295 9.07 -4.64 -11.53
N LEU A 296 8.87 -3.63 -10.67
CA LEU A 296 8.31 -3.78 -9.33
C LEU A 296 6.81 -4.11 -9.34
N LEU A 297 6.10 -3.65 -10.36
CA LEU A 297 4.67 -3.93 -10.51
C LEU A 297 4.45 -5.43 -10.79
N ASN A 298 5.17 -5.97 -11.75
CA ASN A 298 5.16 -7.41 -12.05
C ASN A 298 6.40 -7.80 -12.86
N ARG A 299 7.23 -8.70 -12.34
CA ARG A 299 8.43 -9.22 -13.02
C ARG A 299 8.16 -9.89 -14.38
N ARG A 300 6.90 -10.21 -14.72
CA ARG A 300 6.52 -10.73 -16.03
C ARG A 300 6.41 -9.65 -17.10
N TYR A 301 6.16 -8.37 -16.70
CA TYR A 301 6.10 -7.26 -17.66
C TYR A 301 7.47 -6.96 -18.25
N LEU A 302 8.52 -7.10 -17.46
CA LEU A 302 9.87 -6.81 -17.87
C LEU A 302 10.79 -7.93 -17.37
N HIS A 303 11.42 -8.64 -18.32
CA HIS A 303 12.34 -9.71 -17.99
C HIS A 303 13.55 -9.15 -17.24
N PRO A 304 14.02 -9.79 -16.14
CA PRO A 304 15.14 -9.27 -15.34
C PRO A 304 16.39 -8.91 -16.16
N VAL A 305 16.76 -9.74 -17.13
CA VAL A 305 17.92 -9.48 -17.98
C VAL A 305 17.75 -8.17 -18.76
N VAL A 306 16.58 -7.97 -19.40
CA VAL A 306 16.30 -6.74 -20.16
C VAL A 306 16.29 -5.54 -19.23
N TYR A 307 15.74 -5.66 -18.02
CA TYR A 307 15.77 -4.61 -17.01
C TYR A 307 17.19 -4.21 -16.63
N TYR A 308 18.04 -5.18 -16.25
CA TYR A 308 19.41 -4.86 -15.81
C TYR A 308 20.28 -4.32 -16.95
N ILE A 309 20.12 -4.83 -18.18
CA ILE A 309 20.81 -4.27 -19.36
C ILE A 309 20.36 -2.82 -19.58
N SER A 310 19.06 -2.54 -19.53
CA SER A 310 18.54 -1.17 -19.67
C SER A 310 19.11 -0.24 -18.59
N MET A 311 19.14 -0.68 -17.33
CA MET A 311 19.71 0.11 -16.23
C MET A 311 21.20 0.40 -16.45
N LEU A 312 21.97 -0.58 -16.91
CA LEU A 312 23.37 -0.40 -17.23
C LEU A 312 23.55 0.65 -18.34
N ILE A 313 22.77 0.54 -19.42
CA ILE A 313 22.78 1.52 -20.53
C ILE A 313 22.48 2.92 -19.98
N PHE A 314 21.47 3.10 -19.15
CA PHE A 314 21.11 4.42 -18.59
C PHE A 314 22.18 4.97 -17.65
N ILE A 315 22.80 4.14 -16.83
CA ILE A 315 23.91 4.56 -15.97
C ILE A 315 25.10 5.06 -16.82
N VAL A 316 25.48 4.29 -17.85
CA VAL A 316 26.56 4.68 -18.75
C VAL A 316 26.22 5.99 -19.46
N ASN A 317 25.00 6.11 -20.02
CA ASN A 317 24.57 7.35 -20.68
C ASN A 317 24.55 8.55 -19.71
N THR A 318 24.10 8.37 -18.49
CA THR A 318 24.09 9.43 -17.47
C THR A 318 25.53 9.90 -17.17
N VAL A 319 26.44 8.97 -16.93
CA VAL A 319 27.83 9.29 -16.65
C VAL A 319 28.45 10.04 -17.84
N VAL A 320 28.28 9.52 -19.06
CA VAL A 320 28.80 10.17 -20.26
C VAL A 320 28.20 11.56 -20.48
N THR A 321 26.89 11.73 -20.24
CA THR A 321 26.21 13.03 -20.37
C THR A 321 26.77 14.08 -19.39
N VAL A 322 27.11 13.68 -18.16
CA VAL A 322 27.68 14.61 -17.18
C VAL A 322 29.10 15.08 -17.56
N PHE A 323 29.95 14.16 -18.06
CA PHE A 323 31.37 14.42 -18.20
C PHE A 323 31.84 14.76 -19.62
N THR A 324 30.97 14.62 -20.65
CA THR A 324 31.39 14.85 -22.04
C THR A 324 30.65 16.03 -22.69
N GLN A 325 31.05 16.36 -23.91
CA GLN A 325 30.42 17.39 -24.74
C GLN A 325 29.13 16.85 -25.41
N PRO A 326 28.18 17.74 -25.80
CA PRO A 326 26.91 17.34 -26.41
C PRO A 326 27.04 16.37 -27.59
N GLU A 327 28.02 16.61 -28.47
CA GLU A 327 28.27 15.74 -29.62
C GLU A 327 28.49 14.27 -29.24
N VAL A 328 29.18 14.01 -28.11
CA VAL A 328 29.50 12.65 -27.65
C VAL A 328 28.27 11.98 -27.05
N PHE A 329 27.61 12.65 -26.10
CA PHE A 329 26.47 12.02 -25.39
C PHE A 329 25.21 11.93 -26.27
N GLU A 330 25.00 12.83 -27.22
CA GLU A 330 23.91 12.73 -28.18
C GLU A 330 24.10 11.53 -29.13
N ARG A 331 25.32 11.29 -29.63
CA ARG A 331 25.63 10.07 -30.40
C ARG A 331 25.36 8.81 -29.59
N LEU A 332 25.87 8.77 -28.36
CA LEU A 332 25.67 7.60 -27.50
C LEU A 332 24.18 7.38 -27.19
N GLY A 333 23.46 8.46 -26.95
CA GLY A 333 21.99 8.44 -26.75
C GLY A 333 21.26 7.84 -27.94
N PHE A 334 21.65 8.24 -29.17
CA PHE A 334 21.09 7.68 -30.40
C PHE A 334 21.32 6.17 -30.51
N TYR A 335 22.53 5.68 -30.27
CA TYR A 335 22.83 4.25 -30.29
C TYR A 335 22.07 3.50 -29.18
N SER A 336 21.96 4.09 -28.00
CA SER A 336 21.20 3.53 -26.88
C SER A 336 19.72 3.43 -27.19
N PHE A 337 19.19 4.39 -27.94
CA PHE A 337 17.79 4.41 -28.38
C PHE A 337 17.46 3.24 -29.32
N LEU A 338 18.43 2.71 -30.08
CA LEU A 338 18.27 1.52 -30.91
C LEU A 338 17.97 0.25 -30.08
N PHE A 339 18.17 0.29 -28.76
CA PHE A 339 17.77 -0.79 -27.85
C PHE A 339 16.27 -0.73 -27.47
N SER A 340 15.60 0.38 -27.73
CA SER A 340 14.19 0.56 -27.35
C SER A 340 13.22 -0.48 -27.96
N PRO A 341 13.38 -0.96 -29.21
CA PRO A 341 12.55 -2.03 -29.76
C PRO A 341 12.60 -3.31 -28.93
N VAL A 342 13.76 -3.67 -28.36
CA VAL A 342 13.92 -4.86 -27.51
C VAL A 342 13.07 -4.71 -26.25
N VAL A 343 13.08 -3.53 -25.65
CA VAL A 343 12.26 -3.23 -24.45
C VAL A 343 10.78 -3.28 -24.80
N ILE A 344 10.36 -2.68 -25.92
CA ILE A 344 8.97 -2.68 -26.39
C ILE A 344 8.49 -4.13 -26.64
N LEU A 345 9.26 -4.93 -27.36
CA LEU A 345 8.93 -6.34 -27.63
C LEU A 345 8.83 -7.15 -26.35
N ASN A 346 9.71 -6.88 -25.38
CA ASN A 346 9.66 -7.54 -24.09
C ASN A 346 8.37 -7.16 -23.30
N PHE A 347 7.94 -5.89 -23.33
CA PHE A 347 6.65 -5.49 -22.74
C PHE A 347 5.48 -6.19 -23.42
N ILE A 348 5.45 -6.25 -24.75
CA ILE A 348 4.39 -6.93 -25.52
C ILE A 348 4.34 -8.41 -25.14
N TYR A 349 5.49 -9.08 -25.08
CA TYR A 349 5.58 -10.49 -24.68
C TYR A 349 5.17 -10.72 -23.23
N GLY A 350 5.68 -9.92 -22.29
CA GLY A 350 5.32 -9.99 -20.88
C GLY A 350 3.83 -9.75 -20.63
N PHE A 351 3.26 -8.87 -21.41
CA PHE A 351 1.84 -8.58 -21.40
C PHE A 351 1.00 -9.75 -21.94
N TYR A 352 1.42 -10.35 -23.08
CA TYR A 352 0.80 -11.56 -23.61
C TYR A 352 0.78 -12.71 -22.60
N LEU A 353 1.92 -12.97 -21.95
CA LEU A 353 2.01 -13.99 -20.90
C LEU A 353 1.03 -13.73 -19.75
N THR A 354 0.82 -12.48 -19.44
CA THR A 354 -0.05 -12.06 -18.37
C THR A 354 -1.52 -12.28 -18.68
N LEU A 355 -1.95 -11.99 -19.89
CA LEU A 355 -3.30 -12.29 -20.39
C LEU A 355 -3.57 -13.80 -20.44
N LYS A 356 -2.58 -14.59 -20.91
CA LYS A 356 -2.68 -16.05 -21.05
C LYS A 356 -2.93 -16.74 -19.69
N PHE A 357 -2.33 -16.25 -18.61
CA PHE A 357 -2.44 -16.86 -17.28
C PHE A 357 -3.61 -16.32 -16.43
N LYS A 358 -4.60 -15.66 -17.04
CA LYS A 358 -5.88 -15.22 -16.41
C LYS A 358 -5.75 -14.56 -15.03
N LYS A 359 -4.70 -13.77 -14.78
CA LYS A 359 -4.61 -13.03 -13.53
C LYS A 359 -5.51 -11.77 -13.58
N PRO A 360 -6.13 -11.37 -12.46
CA PRO A 360 -7.06 -10.23 -12.44
C PRO A 360 -6.31 -8.94 -12.80
N TYR A 361 -6.52 -8.47 -14.02
CA TYR A 361 -6.02 -7.20 -14.52
C TYR A 361 -7.11 -6.15 -14.55
N SER A 362 -6.76 -4.95 -14.16
CA SER A 362 -7.54 -3.80 -14.54
C SER A 362 -7.49 -3.67 -16.06
N ARG A 363 -8.64 -3.73 -16.72
CA ARG A 363 -8.77 -3.50 -18.17
C ARG A 363 -8.16 -2.17 -18.60
N ILE A 364 -8.14 -1.20 -17.68
CA ILE A 364 -7.55 0.14 -17.85
C ILE A 364 -6.04 0.04 -18.10
N ASN A 365 -5.31 -0.77 -17.31
CA ASN A 365 -3.85 -0.94 -17.51
C ASN A 365 -3.50 -1.54 -18.85
N VAL A 366 -4.33 -2.45 -19.34
CA VAL A 366 -4.16 -3.06 -20.67
C VAL A 366 -4.18 -1.99 -21.75
N TRP A 367 -5.23 -1.20 -21.78
CA TRP A 367 -5.39 -0.14 -22.78
C TRP A 367 -4.34 0.95 -22.64
N ALA A 368 -3.99 1.30 -21.40
CA ALA A 368 -2.95 2.29 -21.13
C ALA A 368 -1.57 1.85 -21.63
N ILE A 369 -1.19 0.58 -21.45
CA ILE A 369 0.09 0.04 -21.96
C ILE A 369 0.06 -0.04 -23.50
N ILE A 370 -1.05 -0.45 -24.10
CA ILE A 370 -1.18 -0.48 -25.57
C ILE A 370 -1.01 0.94 -26.13
N LEU A 371 -1.69 1.92 -25.55
CA LEU A 371 -1.56 3.33 -25.96
C LEU A 371 -0.11 3.79 -25.86
N LEU A 372 0.55 3.49 -24.73
CA LEU A 372 1.94 3.87 -24.50
C LEU A 372 2.89 3.24 -25.54
N CYS A 373 2.76 1.93 -25.77
CA CYS A 373 3.58 1.25 -26.77
C CYS A 373 3.38 1.81 -28.18
N THR A 374 2.12 2.13 -28.52
CA THR A 374 1.80 2.69 -29.85
C THR A 374 2.41 4.08 -30.03
N THR A 375 2.37 4.93 -29.00
CA THR A 375 2.95 6.29 -29.08
C THR A 375 4.47 6.26 -29.03
N PHE A 376 5.09 5.38 -28.28
CA PHE A 376 6.54 5.21 -28.34
C PHE A 376 7.01 4.70 -29.70
N LEU A 377 6.27 3.78 -30.31
CA LEU A 377 6.56 3.33 -31.69
C LEU A 377 6.40 4.47 -32.69
N HIS A 378 5.35 5.29 -32.55
CA HIS A 378 5.15 6.48 -33.37
C HIS A 378 6.36 7.43 -33.26
N ASP A 379 6.77 7.76 -32.03
CA ASP A 379 7.88 8.70 -31.83
C ASP A 379 9.23 8.11 -32.23
N PHE A 380 9.38 6.79 -32.18
CA PHE A 380 10.52 6.09 -32.75
C PHE A 380 10.57 6.25 -34.28
N LEU A 381 9.44 6.06 -34.96
CA LEU A 381 9.34 6.27 -36.41
C LEU A 381 9.57 7.73 -36.80
N LEU A 382 9.08 8.67 -35.98
CA LEU A 382 9.34 10.10 -36.13
C LEU A 382 10.84 10.42 -36.02
N SER A 383 11.54 9.84 -35.03
CA SER A 383 12.98 10.06 -34.84
C SER A 383 13.83 9.49 -35.96
N LEU A 384 13.31 8.50 -36.68
CA LEU A 384 13.93 7.95 -37.89
C LEU A 384 13.54 8.70 -39.18
N ASN A 385 12.77 9.79 -39.07
CA ASN A 385 12.23 10.56 -40.21
C ASN A 385 11.33 9.74 -41.15
N PHE A 386 10.69 8.65 -40.66
CA PHE A 386 9.73 7.88 -41.44
C PHE A 386 8.34 8.55 -41.49
N ILE A 387 8.01 9.36 -40.50
CA ILE A 387 6.75 10.10 -40.41
C ILE A 387 7.03 11.56 -40.10
N ASP A 388 6.22 12.46 -40.66
CA ASP A 388 6.24 13.90 -40.36
C ASP A 388 5.07 14.21 -39.42
N SER A 389 5.33 14.31 -38.13
CA SER A 389 4.35 14.48 -37.08
C SER A 389 4.96 15.26 -35.90
N PHE A 390 4.34 15.18 -34.74
CA PHE A 390 4.85 15.75 -33.48
C PHE A 390 4.92 14.65 -32.41
N ASN A 391 5.72 14.87 -31.38
CA ASN A 391 5.91 13.90 -30.29
C ASN A 391 4.59 13.64 -29.54
N LEU A 392 4.06 12.42 -29.68
CA LEU A 392 2.84 11.96 -28.99
C LEU A 392 3.13 11.36 -27.63
N SER A 393 4.36 10.91 -27.38
CA SER A 393 4.73 10.22 -26.12
C SER A 393 4.50 11.09 -24.90
N PHE A 394 4.67 12.40 -25.00
CA PHE A 394 4.41 13.32 -23.91
C PHE A 394 2.93 13.31 -23.47
N ILE A 395 2.02 13.47 -24.43
CA ILE A 395 0.58 13.51 -24.17
C ILE A 395 0.13 12.16 -23.62
N SER A 396 0.57 11.07 -24.25
CA SER A 396 0.17 9.73 -23.86
C SER A 396 0.75 9.30 -22.51
N THR A 397 2.00 9.67 -22.21
CA THR A 397 2.60 9.36 -20.89
C THR A 397 1.98 10.18 -19.77
N SER A 398 1.61 11.45 -20.03
CA SER A 398 0.86 12.27 -19.07
C SER A 398 -0.52 11.68 -18.81
N PHE A 399 -1.23 11.25 -19.85
CA PHE A 399 -2.51 10.58 -19.74
C PHE A 399 -2.39 9.23 -19.03
N TYR A 400 -1.34 8.46 -19.33
CA TYR A 400 -1.02 7.22 -18.61
C TYR A 400 -0.79 7.46 -17.11
N ALA A 401 -0.06 8.52 -16.76
CA ALA A 401 0.17 8.91 -15.38
C ALA A 401 -1.16 9.19 -14.65
N LEU A 402 -2.07 9.93 -15.27
CA LEU A 402 -3.41 10.20 -14.74
C LEU A 402 -4.23 8.92 -14.56
N LEU A 403 -4.22 8.02 -15.54
CA LEU A 403 -4.92 6.73 -15.44
C LEU A 403 -4.40 5.87 -14.29
N ILE A 404 -3.08 5.80 -14.14
CA ILE A 404 -2.46 5.05 -13.03
C ILE A 404 -2.84 5.67 -11.68
N MET A 405 -2.83 6.99 -11.55
CA MET A 405 -3.27 7.66 -10.33
C MET A 405 -4.73 7.39 -10.01
N PHE A 406 -5.61 7.50 -10.97
CA PHE A 406 -7.02 7.15 -10.80
C PHE A 406 -7.20 5.71 -10.33
N GLN A 407 -6.45 4.79 -10.92
CA GLN A 407 -6.46 3.40 -10.51
C GLN A 407 -5.92 3.19 -9.08
N GLN A 408 -4.84 3.89 -8.71
CA GLN A 408 -4.31 3.84 -7.34
C GLN A 408 -5.33 4.39 -6.34
N ALA A 409 -5.96 5.53 -6.64
CA ALA A 409 -7.03 6.09 -5.81
C ALA A 409 -8.20 5.11 -5.62
N LYS A 410 -8.64 4.45 -6.70
CA LYS A 410 -9.68 3.43 -6.65
C LYS A 410 -9.27 2.20 -5.82
N ASN A 411 -8.03 1.75 -5.97
CA ASN A 411 -7.51 0.62 -5.18
C ASN A 411 -7.40 0.99 -3.69
N TYR A 412 -6.97 2.21 -3.39
CA TYR A 412 -6.91 2.72 -2.03
C TYR A 412 -8.29 2.80 -1.38
N ALA A 413 -9.28 3.36 -2.08
CA ALA A 413 -10.65 3.42 -1.59
C ALA A 413 -11.24 2.02 -1.31
N ARG A 414 -10.98 1.04 -2.19
CA ARG A 414 -11.39 -0.35 -1.98
C ARG A 414 -10.70 -1.00 -0.78
N HIS A 415 -9.42 -0.71 -0.60
CA HIS A 415 -8.65 -1.26 0.52
C HIS A 415 -9.14 -0.70 1.85
N ASN A 416 -9.42 0.59 1.92
CA ASN A 416 -10.00 1.22 3.11
C ASN A 416 -11.37 0.63 3.46
N HIS A 417 -12.25 0.47 2.47
CA HIS A 417 -13.54 -0.16 2.69
C HIS A 417 -13.41 -1.61 3.19
N TYR A 418 -12.46 -2.38 2.66
CA TYR A 418 -12.18 -3.73 3.15
C TYR A 418 -11.65 -3.75 4.60
N ILE A 419 -10.77 -2.80 4.95
CA ILE A 419 -10.26 -2.65 6.33
C ILE A 419 -11.40 -2.29 7.28
N GLU A 420 -12.30 -1.39 6.87
CA GLU A 420 -13.47 -1.00 7.66
C GLU A 420 -14.40 -2.19 7.91
N GLN A 421 -14.69 -2.99 6.89
CA GLN A 421 -15.45 -4.24 7.04
C GLN A 421 -14.76 -5.23 7.98
N LEU A 422 -13.45 -5.39 7.85
CA LEU A 422 -12.68 -6.29 8.72
C LEU A 422 -12.71 -5.82 10.18
N ASN A 423 -12.59 -4.52 10.43
CA ASN A 423 -12.68 -3.95 11.77
C ASN A 423 -14.08 -4.18 12.38
N ASN A 424 -15.14 -3.97 11.62
CA ASN A 424 -16.51 -4.22 12.09
C ASN A 424 -16.70 -5.70 12.44
N ASN A 425 -16.24 -6.62 11.60
CA ASN A 425 -16.29 -8.05 11.89
C ASN A 425 -15.47 -8.43 13.13
N LEU A 426 -14.32 -7.80 13.37
CA LEU A 426 -13.53 -8.01 14.57
C LEU A 426 -14.24 -7.52 15.83
N ILE A 427 -14.93 -6.38 15.77
CA ILE A 427 -15.73 -5.85 16.88
C ILE A 427 -16.88 -6.82 17.21
N GLU A 428 -17.62 -7.30 16.19
CA GLU A 428 -18.69 -8.28 16.38
C GLU A 428 -18.17 -9.59 17.00
N LEU A 429 -17.05 -10.10 16.48
CA LEU A 429 -16.43 -11.31 17.01
C LEU A 429 -15.98 -11.13 18.47
N ASN A 430 -15.40 -9.98 18.79
CA ASN A 430 -14.95 -9.68 20.16
C ASN A 430 -16.13 -9.60 21.13
N ASN A 431 -17.22 -8.92 20.74
CA ASN A 431 -18.45 -8.86 21.54
C ASN A 431 -19.04 -10.26 21.76
N SER A 432 -19.12 -11.09 20.72
CA SER A 432 -19.60 -12.47 20.85
C SER A 432 -18.69 -13.35 21.72
N LEU A 433 -17.40 -13.09 21.71
CA LEU A 433 -16.43 -13.78 22.57
C LEU A 433 -16.61 -13.38 24.03
N ASP A 434 -16.79 -12.08 24.30
CA ASP A 434 -17.05 -11.57 25.64
C ASP A 434 -18.34 -12.15 26.24
N GLU A 435 -19.42 -12.23 25.46
CA GLU A 435 -20.66 -12.90 25.86
C GLU A 435 -20.44 -14.38 26.24
N LYS A 436 -19.69 -15.11 25.39
CA LYS A 436 -19.36 -16.52 25.68
C LYS A 436 -18.48 -16.68 26.91
N VAL A 437 -17.51 -15.78 27.11
CA VAL A 437 -16.67 -15.80 28.31
C VAL A 437 -17.51 -15.57 29.56
N GLN A 438 -18.43 -14.61 29.55
CA GLN A 438 -19.35 -14.38 30.67
C GLN A 438 -20.24 -15.59 30.94
N GLU A 439 -20.87 -16.16 29.92
CA GLU A 439 -21.69 -17.37 30.05
C GLU A 439 -20.88 -18.54 30.66
N ARG A 440 -19.69 -18.81 30.16
CA ARG A 440 -18.81 -19.88 30.67
C ARG A 440 -18.36 -19.61 32.10
N THR A 441 -18.11 -18.36 32.45
CA THR A 441 -17.73 -18.00 33.83
C THR A 441 -18.88 -18.25 34.80
N LEU A 442 -20.12 -17.92 34.43
CA LEU A 442 -21.31 -18.22 35.24
C LEU A 442 -21.54 -19.73 35.39
N GLN A 443 -21.38 -20.50 34.30
CA GLN A 443 -21.50 -21.97 34.33
C GLN A 443 -20.44 -22.60 35.26
N LEU A 444 -19.22 -22.14 35.19
CA LEU A 444 -18.14 -22.60 36.07
C LEU A 444 -18.39 -22.27 37.54
N HIS A 445 -18.91 -21.06 37.82
CA HIS A 445 -19.23 -20.65 39.17
C HIS A 445 -20.34 -21.54 39.77
N GLU A 446 -21.39 -21.83 39.02
CA GLU A 446 -22.49 -22.70 39.49
C GLU A 446 -22.01 -24.15 39.67
N LEU A 447 -21.22 -24.68 38.77
CA LEU A 447 -20.63 -26.01 38.90
C LEU A 447 -19.73 -26.11 40.15
N ASN A 448 -18.88 -25.11 40.39
CA ASN A 448 -18.05 -25.07 41.61
C ASN A 448 -18.90 -25.07 42.87
N LYS A 449 -19.98 -24.32 42.93
CA LYS A 449 -20.89 -24.28 44.07
C LYS A 449 -21.60 -25.63 44.31
N GLN A 450 -21.93 -26.34 43.21
CA GLN A 450 -22.47 -27.71 43.33
C GLN A 450 -21.42 -28.69 43.87
N LEU A 451 -20.19 -28.62 43.40
CA LEU A 451 -19.07 -29.43 43.89
C LEU A 451 -18.79 -29.15 45.37
N GLU A 452 -18.79 -27.90 45.81
CA GLU A 452 -18.63 -27.53 47.22
C GLU A 452 -19.70 -28.13 48.11
N ARG A 453 -20.97 -28.14 47.67
CA ARG A 453 -22.08 -28.79 48.41
C ARG A 453 -21.89 -30.31 48.53
N GLN A 454 -21.45 -30.99 47.48
CA GLN A 454 -21.20 -32.43 47.49
C GLN A 454 -20.06 -32.84 48.45
N ILE A 455 -19.08 -31.98 48.65
CA ILE A 455 -17.95 -32.23 49.55
C ILE A 455 -18.30 -32.10 51.06
N GLN A 456 -19.50 -31.56 51.42
CA GLN A 456 -19.89 -31.30 52.81
C GLN A 456 -20.54 -32.50 53.51
N ILE A 457 -20.88 -33.53 52.77
CA ILE A 457 -21.62 -34.70 53.29
C ILE A 457 -20.66 -35.89 53.45
N ASP A 458 -20.82 -36.66 54.55
CA ASP A 458 -20.14 -37.93 54.72
C ASP A 458 -20.77 -39.00 53.80
N ALA A 459 -19.94 -39.62 52.98
CA ALA A 459 -20.38 -40.55 51.94
C ALA A 459 -21.08 -41.81 52.48
N LEU A 460 -20.75 -42.23 53.68
CA LEU A 460 -21.35 -43.41 54.30
C LEU A 460 -22.70 -43.09 54.94
N THR A 461 -22.76 -42.08 55.79
CA THR A 461 -23.90 -41.86 56.69
C THR A 461 -24.88 -40.80 56.19
N GLY A 462 -24.49 -39.95 55.24
CA GLY A 462 -25.33 -38.83 54.81
C GLY A 462 -25.39 -37.65 55.79
N ALA A 463 -24.72 -37.75 56.94
CA ALA A 463 -24.50 -36.63 57.86
C ALA A 463 -23.53 -35.62 57.30
N PHE A 464 -23.44 -34.43 57.89
CA PHE A 464 -22.29 -33.55 57.56
C PHE A 464 -20.98 -34.25 57.91
N ASN A 465 -19.97 -34.02 57.07
CA ASN A 465 -18.62 -34.52 57.38
C ASN A 465 -17.88 -33.59 58.34
N ARG A 466 -16.77 -34.04 58.86
CA ARG A 466 -15.93 -33.31 59.84
C ARG A 466 -15.49 -31.92 59.28
N ARG A 467 -15.26 -31.79 57.98
CA ARG A 467 -14.86 -30.52 57.37
C ARG A 467 -16.01 -29.51 57.39
N ALA A 468 -17.20 -29.96 57.07
CA ALA A 468 -18.42 -29.13 57.13
C ALA A 468 -18.76 -28.73 58.57
N LEU A 469 -18.59 -29.68 59.52
CA LEU A 469 -18.74 -29.41 60.94
C LEU A 469 -17.82 -28.30 61.42
N ASN A 470 -16.53 -28.42 61.11
CA ASN A 470 -15.52 -27.42 61.56
C ASN A 470 -15.81 -26.01 60.99
N ALA A 471 -16.19 -25.93 59.73
CA ALA A 471 -16.55 -24.65 59.11
C ALA A 471 -17.79 -24.02 59.74
N GLU A 472 -18.84 -24.80 59.95
CA GLU A 472 -20.12 -24.30 60.45
C GLU A 472 -20.07 -23.99 61.96
N ILE A 473 -19.42 -24.83 62.73
CA ILE A 473 -19.32 -24.57 64.18
C ILE A 473 -18.47 -23.33 64.46
N GLN A 474 -17.42 -23.08 63.69
CA GLN A 474 -16.59 -21.87 63.81
C GLN A 474 -17.40 -20.60 63.48
N ARG A 475 -18.25 -20.69 62.45
CA ARG A 475 -19.19 -19.61 62.08
C ARG A 475 -20.18 -19.34 63.22
N LEU A 476 -20.80 -20.40 63.76
CA LEU A 476 -21.79 -20.29 64.82
C LEU A 476 -21.21 -19.81 66.15
N PHE A 477 -20.01 -20.26 66.47
CA PHE A 477 -19.26 -19.79 67.63
C PHE A 477 -19.00 -18.28 67.58
N SER A 478 -18.54 -17.79 66.43
CA SER A 478 -18.30 -16.35 66.20
C SER A 478 -19.60 -15.55 66.31
N LEU A 479 -20.73 -16.06 65.78
CA LEU A 479 -22.05 -15.42 65.89
C LEU A 479 -22.52 -15.36 67.35
N THR A 480 -22.38 -16.47 68.11
CA THR A 480 -22.79 -16.55 69.52
C THR A 480 -21.94 -15.62 70.38
N LYS A 481 -20.64 -15.51 70.11
CA LYS A 481 -19.74 -14.61 70.86
C LYS A 481 -20.08 -13.14 70.67
N ASN A 482 -20.59 -12.77 69.51
CA ASN A 482 -20.86 -11.38 69.13
C ASN A 482 -22.32 -10.92 69.40
N GLN A 483 -23.25 -11.83 69.74
CA GLN A 483 -24.67 -11.53 69.94
C GLN A 483 -25.15 -12.01 71.32
N THR A 484 -25.76 -11.14 72.10
CA THR A 484 -26.11 -11.36 73.52
C THR A 484 -27.21 -12.37 73.77
N ASN A 485 -27.99 -12.73 72.73
CA ASN A 485 -29.19 -13.65 72.89
C ASN A 485 -28.96 -15.00 72.22
N ASN A 486 -27.77 -15.28 71.70
CA ASN A 486 -27.48 -16.56 71.06
C ASN A 486 -26.85 -17.55 72.03
N SER A 487 -27.19 -18.81 71.85
CA SER A 487 -26.58 -19.96 72.59
C SER A 487 -26.02 -20.97 71.54
N LEU A 488 -24.99 -21.62 71.89
CA LEU A 488 -24.38 -22.70 71.10
C LEU A 488 -24.06 -23.87 71.99
N ALA A 489 -24.65 -25.05 71.72
CA ALA A 489 -24.23 -26.27 72.37
C ALA A 489 -23.57 -27.24 71.37
N PHE A 490 -22.52 -27.83 71.79
CA PHE A 490 -21.80 -28.85 71.08
C PHE A 490 -21.80 -30.16 71.88
N ALA A 491 -22.33 -31.23 71.30
CA ALA A 491 -22.29 -32.54 71.89
C ALA A 491 -21.40 -33.48 71.04
N MET A 492 -20.48 -34.14 71.68
CA MET A 492 -19.72 -35.22 71.09
C MET A 492 -20.40 -36.55 71.48
N LEU A 493 -20.56 -37.41 70.51
CA LEU A 493 -21.24 -38.68 70.65
C LEU A 493 -20.39 -39.84 70.19
N ASP A 494 -20.55 -40.99 70.83
CA ASP A 494 -19.84 -42.23 70.46
C ASP A 494 -20.78 -43.42 70.61
N VAL A 495 -20.66 -44.35 69.66
CA VAL A 495 -21.50 -45.57 69.70
C VAL A 495 -20.87 -46.57 70.65
N ASP A 496 -21.63 -46.87 71.72
CA ASP A 496 -21.15 -47.73 72.79
C ASP A 496 -20.84 -49.16 72.31
N TYR A 497 -19.56 -49.56 72.58
CA TYR A 497 -19.05 -50.89 72.23
C TYR A 497 -19.14 -51.20 70.71
N PHE A 498 -18.98 -50.20 69.88
CA PHE A 498 -19.09 -50.35 68.42
C PHE A 498 -18.02 -51.30 67.83
N LYS A 499 -16.84 -51.32 68.40
CA LYS A 499 -15.85 -52.31 68.04
C LYS A 499 -16.40 -53.74 68.28
N ASN A 500 -16.99 -54.04 69.46
CA ASN A 500 -17.57 -55.32 69.74
C ASN A 500 -18.71 -55.66 68.77
N TYR A 501 -19.46 -54.65 68.36
CA TYR A 501 -20.48 -54.79 67.32
C TYR A 501 -19.92 -55.25 66.01
N ASN A 502 -18.86 -54.55 65.52
CA ASN A 502 -18.19 -54.89 64.29
C ASN A 502 -17.50 -56.26 64.32
N ASP A 503 -16.90 -56.62 65.49
CA ASP A 503 -16.22 -57.91 65.66
C ASP A 503 -17.22 -59.08 65.60
N TYR A 504 -18.46 -58.83 66.02
CA TYR A 504 -19.52 -59.87 66.06
C TYR A 504 -20.36 -59.91 64.77
N TYR A 505 -20.78 -58.75 64.22
CA TYR A 505 -21.71 -58.67 63.11
C TYR A 505 -21.00 -58.36 61.74
N GLY A 506 -19.77 -58.00 61.78
CA GLY A 506 -18.97 -57.57 60.60
C GLY A 506 -19.15 -56.09 60.26
N HIS A 507 -18.14 -55.52 59.62
CA HIS A 507 -18.09 -54.09 59.27
C HIS A 507 -19.26 -53.61 58.38
N LEU A 508 -19.75 -54.44 57.45
CA LEU A 508 -20.91 -54.08 56.62
C LEU A 508 -22.20 -53.82 57.45
N LYS A 509 -22.45 -54.61 58.51
CA LYS A 509 -23.54 -54.33 59.40
C LYS A 509 -23.26 -53.12 60.29
N GLY A 510 -21.99 -52.89 60.67
CA GLY A 510 -21.61 -51.68 61.35
C GLY A 510 -21.86 -50.42 60.53
N ASP A 511 -21.58 -50.47 59.25
CA ASP A 511 -21.89 -49.35 58.36
C ASP A 511 -23.40 -49.06 58.25
N VAL A 512 -24.24 -50.13 58.16
CA VAL A 512 -25.71 -50.02 58.16
C VAL A 512 -26.20 -49.41 59.42
N ILE A 513 -25.65 -49.83 60.60
CA ILE A 513 -26.12 -49.28 61.88
C ILE A 513 -25.75 -47.79 61.99
N LEU A 514 -24.55 -47.37 61.56
CA LEU A 514 -24.15 -45.96 61.55
C LEU A 514 -25.12 -45.12 60.69
N GLN A 515 -25.47 -45.62 59.50
CA GLN A 515 -26.47 -44.97 58.62
C GLN A 515 -27.85 -44.83 59.34
N ASN A 516 -28.29 -45.86 59.97
CA ASN A 516 -29.61 -45.87 60.72
C ASN A 516 -29.55 -44.94 61.95
N LEU A 517 -28.48 -44.96 62.72
CA LEU A 517 -28.25 -44.04 63.83
C LEU A 517 -28.36 -42.59 63.44
N VAL A 518 -27.66 -42.19 62.34
CA VAL A 518 -27.74 -40.81 61.83
C VAL A 518 -29.19 -40.43 61.53
N LYS A 519 -29.95 -41.28 60.84
CA LYS A 519 -31.35 -41.03 60.54
C LYS A 519 -32.22 -40.84 61.84
N VAL A 520 -32.02 -41.70 62.83
CA VAL A 520 -32.71 -41.59 64.10
C VAL A 520 -32.33 -40.30 64.83
N ILE A 521 -31.01 -39.97 64.86
CA ILE A 521 -30.53 -38.74 65.47
C ILE A 521 -31.16 -37.52 64.77
N GLN A 522 -31.11 -37.48 63.42
CA GLN A 522 -31.65 -36.39 62.65
C GLN A 522 -33.14 -36.17 62.91
N HIS A 523 -33.92 -37.23 63.01
CA HIS A 523 -35.36 -37.13 63.27
C HIS A 523 -35.68 -36.69 64.72
N ALA A 524 -34.78 -36.98 65.66
CA ALA A 524 -34.95 -36.57 67.06
C ALA A 524 -34.45 -35.14 67.35
N LEU A 525 -33.73 -34.55 66.42
CA LEU A 525 -33.19 -33.20 66.56
C LEU A 525 -34.16 -32.13 66.08
N PRO A 526 -34.18 -30.96 66.73
CA PRO A 526 -34.89 -29.81 66.20
C PRO A 526 -34.24 -29.28 64.90
N SER A 527 -35.04 -28.53 64.12
CA SER A 527 -34.54 -27.97 62.80
C SER A 527 -33.34 -27.01 62.92
N SER A 528 -33.07 -26.49 64.11
CA SER A 528 -31.95 -25.62 64.41
C SER A 528 -30.68 -26.40 64.79
N ALA A 529 -30.73 -27.73 64.77
CA ALA A 529 -29.61 -28.62 65.12
C ALA A 529 -29.22 -29.47 63.91
N TYR A 530 -27.97 -29.90 63.89
CA TYR A 530 -27.51 -30.84 62.85
C TYR A 530 -26.52 -31.83 63.42
N VAL A 531 -26.47 -32.99 62.82
CA VAL A 531 -25.47 -34.03 63.14
C VAL A 531 -24.40 -34.11 62.08
N ALA A 532 -23.16 -34.25 62.50
CA ALA A 532 -22.01 -34.49 61.67
C ALA A 532 -21.26 -35.77 62.13
N ARG A 533 -20.68 -36.47 61.16
CA ARG A 533 -19.77 -37.57 61.48
C ARG A 533 -18.38 -36.99 61.72
N TYR A 534 -17.90 -37.17 62.94
CA TYR A 534 -16.58 -36.66 63.34
C TYR A 534 -15.45 -37.60 62.89
N GLY A 535 -15.66 -38.92 63.00
CA GLY A 535 -14.77 -39.96 62.50
C GLY A 535 -15.16 -41.33 63.02
N GLY A 536 -14.96 -42.42 62.27
CA GLY A 536 -15.30 -43.78 62.68
C GLY A 536 -16.73 -43.93 63.18
N GLU A 537 -16.92 -44.21 64.46
CA GLU A 537 -18.22 -44.30 65.18
C GLU A 537 -18.57 -43.03 65.97
N GLU A 538 -17.79 -41.97 65.82
CA GLU A 538 -17.98 -40.71 66.54
C GLU A 538 -18.82 -39.74 65.71
N PHE A 539 -19.78 -39.10 66.36
CA PHE A 539 -20.63 -38.06 65.79
C PHE A 539 -20.59 -36.80 66.64
N ALA A 540 -20.93 -35.70 66.06
CA ALA A 540 -21.14 -34.45 66.75
C ALA A 540 -22.53 -33.91 66.46
N ILE A 541 -23.22 -33.41 67.49
CA ILE A 541 -24.46 -32.66 67.36
C ILE A 541 -24.16 -31.20 67.71
N VAL A 542 -24.60 -30.29 66.85
CA VAL A 542 -24.54 -28.87 67.12
C VAL A 542 -25.96 -28.33 67.24
N LEU A 543 -26.21 -27.63 68.34
CA LEU A 543 -27.47 -27.01 68.69
C LEU A 543 -27.23 -25.48 68.76
N HIS A 544 -27.85 -24.74 67.90
CA HIS A 544 -27.72 -23.29 67.87
C HIS A 544 -29.05 -22.62 68.26
N ASN A 545 -28.97 -21.58 69.09
CA ASN A 545 -30.14 -20.89 69.63
C ASN A 545 -31.14 -21.78 70.35
N VAL A 546 -30.60 -22.81 71.03
CA VAL A 546 -31.37 -23.67 71.98
C VAL A 546 -31.00 -23.24 73.40
N PRO A 547 -31.99 -22.88 74.25
CA PRO A 547 -31.70 -22.51 75.63
C PRO A 547 -30.97 -23.65 76.40
N SER A 548 -30.02 -23.29 77.23
CA SER A 548 -29.17 -24.25 77.96
C SER A 548 -29.98 -25.25 78.76
N GLU A 549 -31.11 -24.83 79.31
CA GLU A 549 -32.04 -25.64 80.07
C GLU A 549 -32.72 -26.73 79.24
N VAL A 550 -32.81 -26.51 77.92
CA VAL A 550 -33.49 -27.42 76.95
C VAL A 550 -32.53 -28.39 76.31
N VAL A 551 -31.23 -28.00 76.24
CA VAL A 551 -30.15 -28.78 75.51
C VAL A 551 -30.12 -30.22 76.03
N LEU A 552 -30.10 -30.45 77.36
CA LEU A 552 -30.07 -31.79 77.94
C LEU A 552 -31.32 -32.60 77.60
N ASN A 553 -32.46 -31.94 77.57
CA ASN A 553 -33.77 -32.61 77.22
C ASN A 553 -33.72 -33.05 75.73
N VAL A 554 -33.21 -32.24 74.83
CA VAL A 554 -33.07 -32.60 73.40
C VAL A 554 -32.11 -33.78 73.23
N LEU A 555 -30.98 -33.76 73.88
CA LEU A 555 -29.99 -34.85 73.80
C LEU A 555 -30.53 -36.14 74.48
N GLN A 556 -31.28 -36.02 75.57
CA GLN A 556 -31.98 -37.16 76.21
C GLN A 556 -33.05 -37.77 75.31
N GLN A 557 -33.78 -36.95 74.57
CA GLN A 557 -34.69 -37.42 73.51
C GLN A 557 -33.99 -38.22 72.45
N VAL A 558 -32.77 -37.74 71.95
CA VAL A 558 -31.93 -38.47 71.00
C VAL A 558 -31.57 -39.85 71.59
N LEU A 559 -31.05 -39.89 72.82
CA LEU A 559 -30.70 -41.15 73.46
C LEU A 559 -31.92 -42.10 73.57
N ASN A 560 -33.10 -41.59 73.98
CA ASN A 560 -34.31 -42.37 74.07
C ASN A 560 -34.79 -42.86 72.70
N ALA A 561 -34.70 -42.06 71.65
CA ALA A 561 -35.05 -42.47 70.30
C ALA A 561 -34.14 -43.61 69.81
N VAL A 562 -32.81 -43.54 70.07
CA VAL A 562 -31.91 -44.63 69.73
C VAL A 562 -32.24 -45.90 70.52
N ARG A 563 -32.52 -45.80 71.83
CA ARG A 563 -32.94 -46.96 72.65
C ARG A 563 -34.21 -47.59 72.15
N GLN A 564 -35.21 -46.79 71.80
CA GLN A 564 -36.49 -47.25 71.29
C GLN A 564 -36.38 -47.99 69.95
N CYS A 565 -35.38 -47.69 69.13
CA CYS A 565 -35.13 -48.44 67.90
C CYS A 565 -34.72 -49.88 68.15
N GLY A 566 -34.20 -50.19 69.34
CA GLY A 566 -33.89 -51.56 69.74
C GLY A 566 -32.90 -52.28 68.81
N PHE A 567 -31.98 -51.55 68.23
CA PHE A 567 -30.99 -52.17 67.34
C PHE A 567 -30.18 -53.22 68.07
N GLU A 568 -30.28 -54.47 67.69
CA GLU A 568 -29.71 -55.61 68.35
C GLU A 568 -28.17 -55.50 68.50
N HIS A 569 -27.65 -55.76 69.72
CA HIS A 569 -26.20 -55.80 69.98
C HIS A 569 -25.94 -56.90 71.06
N LEU A 570 -25.76 -58.14 70.61
CA LEU A 570 -25.61 -59.30 71.47
C LEU A 570 -24.26 -59.44 72.13
N ASN A 571 -23.20 -58.88 71.54
CA ASN A 571 -21.86 -59.02 72.08
C ASN A 571 -21.42 -57.83 72.94
N ARG A 572 -22.25 -57.40 73.84
CA ARG A 572 -21.94 -56.33 74.80
C ARG A 572 -21.48 -56.87 76.14
N PRO A 573 -20.38 -56.27 76.73
CA PRO A 573 -19.89 -56.70 78.05
C PRO A 573 -20.83 -56.31 79.23
N ASP A 574 -21.72 -55.32 79.05
CA ASP A 574 -22.62 -54.77 80.05
C ASP A 574 -24.04 -55.46 80.10
N GLN A 575 -24.20 -56.56 79.34
CA GLN A 575 -25.39 -57.37 79.23
C GLN A 575 -26.61 -56.67 78.62
N LYS A 576 -26.52 -55.45 78.15
CA LYS A 576 -27.55 -54.82 77.31
C LYS A 576 -27.58 -55.50 75.94
N GLN A 577 -28.75 -55.67 75.36
CA GLN A 577 -28.87 -56.37 74.07
C GLN A 577 -29.14 -55.43 72.89
N TYR A 578 -28.96 -54.15 73.07
CA TYR A 578 -29.23 -53.15 72.07
C TYR A 578 -28.13 -52.06 71.98
N VAL A 579 -28.04 -51.40 70.82
CA VAL A 579 -27.06 -50.31 70.56
C VAL A 579 -27.47 -49.08 71.38
N THR A 580 -26.49 -48.45 72.03
CA THR A 580 -26.69 -47.21 72.80
C THR A 580 -25.60 -46.20 72.41
N LEU A 581 -25.81 -44.97 72.80
CA LEU A 581 -24.87 -43.89 72.61
C LEU A 581 -24.43 -43.31 73.95
N SER A 582 -23.17 -42.95 74.04
CA SER A 582 -22.65 -42.06 75.11
C SER A 582 -22.48 -40.66 74.51
N MET A 583 -22.83 -39.65 75.29
CA MET A 583 -22.71 -38.25 74.85
C MET A 583 -22.07 -37.41 75.94
N GLY A 584 -21.23 -36.47 75.50
CA GLY A 584 -20.76 -35.39 76.35
C GLY A 584 -21.15 -34.06 75.71
N VAL A 585 -21.71 -33.14 76.47
CA VAL A 585 -22.16 -31.86 75.94
C VAL A 585 -21.54 -30.70 76.71
N ALA A 586 -21.21 -29.70 76.01
CA ALA A 586 -20.84 -28.38 76.50
C ALA A 586 -21.66 -27.33 75.76
N TRP A 587 -22.01 -26.27 76.42
CA TRP A 587 -22.76 -25.14 75.82
C TRP A 587 -22.17 -23.84 76.27
N MET A 588 -22.22 -22.84 75.36
CA MET A 588 -21.88 -21.48 75.65
C MET A 588 -23.09 -20.56 75.49
N ASP A 589 -23.17 -19.65 76.38
CA ASP A 589 -24.08 -18.52 76.36
C ASP A 589 -23.40 -17.31 77.02
N ARG A 590 -24.15 -16.26 77.33
CA ARG A 590 -23.62 -15.08 77.98
C ARG A 590 -23.00 -15.35 79.36
N ASN A 591 -23.56 -16.34 80.08
CA ASN A 591 -23.16 -16.67 81.45
C ASN A 591 -21.96 -17.67 81.48
N HIS A 592 -21.84 -18.43 80.41
CA HIS A 592 -20.87 -19.52 80.30
C HIS A 592 -20.02 -19.32 79.01
N PRO A 593 -19.11 -18.34 78.98
CA PRO A 593 -18.29 -18.08 77.81
C PRO A 593 -17.11 -19.05 77.73
N TYR A 594 -16.77 -19.49 76.49
CA TYR A 594 -15.51 -20.17 76.17
C TYR A 594 -14.58 -19.22 75.46
N ALA A 595 -13.24 -19.35 75.67
CA ALA A 595 -12.27 -18.50 75.03
C ALA A 595 -12.22 -18.71 73.49
N ASP A 596 -12.25 -19.99 73.12
CA ASP A 596 -12.25 -20.43 71.72
C ASP A 596 -13.08 -21.71 71.52
N ILE A 597 -13.30 -22.07 70.27
CA ILE A 597 -14.07 -23.24 69.84
C ILE A 597 -13.42 -24.54 70.31
N HIS A 598 -12.10 -24.61 70.43
CA HIS A 598 -11.39 -25.82 70.86
C HIS A 598 -11.65 -26.11 72.32
N GLU A 599 -11.77 -25.10 73.19
CA GLU A 599 -12.16 -25.29 74.58
C GLU A 599 -13.57 -25.82 74.69
N LEU A 600 -14.56 -25.30 73.91
CA LEU A 600 -15.92 -25.82 73.89
C LEU A 600 -15.95 -27.28 73.47
N MET A 601 -15.30 -27.61 72.36
CA MET A 601 -15.22 -28.97 71.85
C MET A 601 -14.52 -29.92 72.84
N LYS A 602 -13.43 -29.47 73.46
CA LYS A 602 -12.68 -30.24 74.49
C LYS A 602 -13.51 -30.47 75.72
N ALA A 603 -14.29 -29.50 76.17
CA ALA A 603 -15.21 -29.66 77.31
C ALA A 603 -16.24 -30.74 77.03
N ALA A 604 -16.82 -30.79 75.83
CA ALA A 604 -17.76 -31.85 75.45
C ALA A 604 -17.08 -33.25 75.38
N ASP A 605 -15.86 -33.33 74.85
CA ASP A 605 -15.09 -34.59 74.76
C ASP A 605 -14.75 -35.13 76.13
N VAL A 606 -14.33 -34.29 77.09
CA VAL A 606 -14.11 -34.69 78.50
C VAL A 606 -15.38 -35.28 79.10
N GLN A 607 -16.57 -34.70 78.81
CA GLN A 607 -17.84 -35.22 79.33
C GLN A 607 -18.27 -36.51 78.63
N LEU A 608 -17.95 -36.70 77.36
CA LEU A 608 -18.16 -37.97 76.67
C LEU A 608 -17.32 -39.06 77.30
N TYR A 609 -16.08 -38.77 77.67
CA TYR A 609 -15.22 -39.74 78.40
C TYR A 609 -15.78 -40.05 79.76
N ALA A 610 -16.32 -39.03 80.49
CA ALA A 610 -16.98 -39.22 81.76
C ALA A 610 -18.30 -40.09 81.63
N ALA A 611 -19.08 -39.86 80.58
CA ALA A 611 -20.25 -40.65 80.27
C ALA A 611 -19.92 -42.14 80.03
N LYS A 612 -18.82 -42.39 79.29
CA LYS A 612 -18.34 -43.76 79.08
C LYS A 612 -17.85 -44.42 80.39
N GLY A 613 -17.16 -43.65 81.29
CA GLY A 613 -16.68 -44.13 82.58
C GLY A 613 -17.82 -44.36 83.57
N ALA A 614 -18.91 -43.62 83.55
CA ALA A 614 -20.07 -43.74 84.46
C ALA A 614 -21.08 -44.84 84.07
N GLY A 615 -20.74 -45.72 83.14
CA GLY A 615 -21.58 -46.87 82.74
C GLY A 615 -22.21 -46.76 81.36
N ARG A 616 -21.81 -45.77 80.53
CA ARG A 616 -22.32 -45.55 79.18
C ARG A 616 -23.82 -45.26 79.11
N ASP A 617 -24.30 -45.19 77.80
CA ASP A 617 -25.78 -45.02 77.57
C ASP A 617 -26.32 -43.80 78.30
N GLN A 618 -25.65 -42.70 78.30
CA GLN A 618 -26.05 -41.46 79.00
C GLN A 618 -25.44 -40.21 78.38
N CYS A 619 -25.96 -39.07 78.73
CA CYS A 619 -25.42 -37.77 78.40
C CYS A 619 -24.86 -37.08 79.65
N GLN A 620 -23.62 -36.65 79.63
CA GLN A 620 -22.97 -35.89 80.70
C GLN A 620 -22.78 -34.43 80.29
N PRO A 621 -23.26 -33.48 81.06
CA PRO A 621 -23.05 -32.06 80.79
C PRO A 621 -21.74 -31.57 81.37
N SER A 622 -21.12 -30.58 80.75
CA SER A 622 -20.01 -29.83 81.33
C SER A 622 -20.54 -29.01 82.53
N THR A 623 -19.86 -29.11 83.63
CA THR A 623 -20.20 -28.46 84.91
C THR A 623 -19.62 -27.05 85.07
N THR A 624 -19.06 -26.47 83.99
CA THR A 624 -18.46 -25.12 83.99
C THR A 624 -19.41 -24.09 83.40
#